data_06cd03954c3bf4e920b6ae99f23f9983
#
_entry.id   06cd03954c3bf4e920b6ae99f23f9983
#
_cell.length_a   1.000
_cell.length_b   1.000
_cell.length_c   1.000
_cell.angle_alpha   90.00
_cell.angle_beta   90.00
_cell.angle_gamma   90.00
#
_symmetry.space_group_name_H-M   'P 1'
#
loop_
_entity.id
_entity.type
_entity.pdbx_description
1 polymer ?
#
loop_
_entity_poly.entity_id
_entity_poly.type
_entity_poly.pdbx_seq_one_letter_code
_entity_poly.pdbx_strand_id
1 'polypeptide(L)'
;MRWYVIFWAGLCLSQACLAAAEDYRPFEKDVLEIKGFGTIGGAYNASGEAEFIRDRSQPEGTAGDGFDFGVDSRLGVQVEWRPSEPLEGFLQFVTKYRYDGTYRPQVTWAFLGYAFDPDIHLRVGRLGYDVYMMSDSRDVGYSYLWVRPPVDYFGQVHYSHIDGLDLTVSHVLGDGVLKGKLFAGFLNESGASPQGSTYEMQGSTLWGGYLEFQDPNWQVRTGLGVMRLKHEFALYAPLLDALRLTGEPQAVKLADELNVAGKDFYFVSTGVVYDAGPLQSQIQLRYLWADTPSYADNVAGYWSLGYRFGRWTPYLVYSRIKSEHFQPDTGLPDTDPFHAINHGVEQVVEATQVDQDTLSVGARFDFAKNAAVKLQVDWIHSRDNPALLWLDPDPDWNGRGTVLSATLDFVF
;
A
#
# COMPACT_ATOMS: atom_id res chain seq x y z
N MET A 1 41.15 14.74 1.67
CA MET A 1 39.86 15.38 1.93
C MET A 1 38.83 14.32 1.62
N ARG A 2 38.37 13.57 2.62
CA ARG A 2 37.44 12.45 2.47
C ARG A 2 36.03 13.01 2.61
N TRP A 3 35.25 12.91 1.55
CA TRP A 3 33.82 13.21 1.52
C TRP A 3 33.11 12.00 2.08
N TYR A 4 32.62 12.04 3.30
CA TYR A 4 31.72 11.06 3.85
C TYR A 4 30.32 11.36 3.31
N VAL A 5 29.85 10.56 2.36
CA VAL A 5 28.47 10.57 1.89
C VAL A 5 27.62 9.86 2.92
N ILE A 6 26.72 10.61 3.53
CA ILE A 6 25.85 10.16 4.61
C ILE A 6 24.74 9.31 4.06
N PHE A 7 24.69 8.08 4.51
CA PHE A 7 23.63 7.12 4.22
C PHE A 7 22.40 7.38 5.11
N TRP A 8 21.45 8.12 4.61
CA TRP A 8 20.08 8.16 5.10
C TRP A 8 19.16 7.73 3.96
N ALA A 9 19.07 6.43 3.75
CA ALA A 9 18.21 5.85 2.74
C ALA A 9 17.05 5.14 3.42
N GLY A 10 15.90 5.72 3.38
CA GLY A 10 14.69 5.03 3.72
C GLY A 10 13.50 5.87 4.13
N LEU A 11 13.69 7.09 4.58
CA LEU A 11 12.55 7.92 4.96
C LEU A 11 12.78 9.35 4.49
N CYS A 12 11.81 9.87 3.77
CA CYS A 12 11.63 11.27 3.43
C CYS A 12 12.34 11.81 2.20
N LEU A 13 11.69 11.70 1.08
CA LEU A 13 11.92 12.49 -0.11
C LEU A 13 10.93 13.66 -0.19
N SER A 14 11.04 14.56 0.72
CA SER A 14 10.60 15.95 0.54
C SER A 14 11.67 16.86 1.14
N GLN A 15 11.81 18.06 0.65
CA GLN A 15 12.75 19.06 1.19
C GLN A 15 12.60 19.33 2.70
N ALA A 16 11.54 18.84 3.35
CA ALA A 16 11.37 18.87 4.79
C ALA A 16 12.39 17.99 5.54
N CYS A 17 12.94 16.95 4.90
CA CYS A 17 14.03 16.15 5.49
C CYS A 17 15.42 16.75 5.26
N LEU A 18 15.61 17.56 4.23
CA LEU A 18 16.85 18.32 4.05
C LEU A 18 17.02 19.42 5.11
N ALA A 19 15.94 19.97 5.65
CA ALA A 19 16.00 20.94 6.75
C ALA A 19 16.37 20.31 8.10
N ALA A 20 16.20 18.99 8.25
CA ALA A 20 16.69 18.25 9.44
C ALA A 20 18.17 17.82 9.30
N ALA A 21 18.79 18.02 8.13
CA ALA A 21 20.20 17.70 7.89
C ALA A 21 21.19 18.76 8.41
N GLU A 22 20.71 19.86 8.99
CA GLU A 22 21.59 20.91 9.53
C GLU A 22 22.20 20.56 10.91
N ASP A 23 21.75 19.51 11.59
CA ASP A 23 22.38 18.99 12.80
C ASP A 23 23.09 17.64 12.54
N TYR A 24 24.07 17.62 11.61
CA TYR A 24 25.02 16.53 11.51
C TYR A 24 25.88 16.49 12.78
N ARG A 25 25.45 15.65 13.75
CA ARG A 25 26.32 15.22 14.86
C ARG A 25 27.11 14.02 14.38
N PRO A 26 28.46 14.04 14.48
CA PRO A 26 29.25 12.83 14.28
C PRO A 26 28.76 11.76 15.27
N PHE A 27 28.66 10.51 14.81
CA PHE A 27 28.14 9.37 15.56
C PHE A 27 28.63 9.37 17.02
N GLU A 28 27.77 9.83 17.95
CA GLU A 28 27.95 9.57 19.37
C GLU A 28 27.51 8.13 19.64
N LYS A 29 28.33 7.36 20.34
CA LYS A 29 27.97 6.00 20.78
C LYS A 29 26.73 6.08 21.68
N ASP A 30 25.83 5.11 21.55
CA ASP A 30 24.62 4.94 22.35
C ASP A 30 23.54 6.02 22.14
N VAL A 31 23.28 6.41 20.90
CA VAL A 31 22.16 7.30 20.60
C VAL A 31 20.87 6.50 20.56
N LEU A 32 19.97 6.81 21.47
CA LEU A 32 18.57 6.39 21.45
C LEU A 32 17.73 7.60 21.02
N GLU A 33 17.05 7.49 19.87
CA GLU A 33 16.17 8.53 19.36
C GLU A 33 14.72 8.03 19.35
N ILE A 34 13.80 8.87 19.81
CA ILE A 34 12.36 8.63 19.71
C ILE A 34 11.78 9.64 18.75
N LYS A 35 11.12 9.17 17.72
CA LYS A 35 10.47 9.96 16.68
C LYS A 35 9.03 9.51 16.54
N GLY A 36 8.21 10.34 15.91
CA GLY A 36 6.86 9.94 15.64
C GLY A 36 6.22 10.75 14.52
N PHE A 37 5.08 10.26 14.08
CA PHE A 37 4.27 10.89 13.08
C PHE A 37 2.78 10.67 13.37
N GLY A 38 1.95 11.56 12.87
CA GLY A 38 0.51 11.38 12.99
C GLY A 38 -0.26 12.11 11.90
N THR A 39 -1.45 11.61 11.67
CA THR A 39 -2.48 12.21 10.84
C THR A 39 -3.79 12.21 11.63
N ILE A 40 -4.40 13.36 11.80
CA ILE A 40 -5.79 13.47 12.21
C ILE A 40 -6.56 13.82 10.94
N GLY A 41 -7.42 12.91 10.45
CA GLY A 41 -8.07 13.07 9.16
C GLY A 41 -9.56 12.75 9.23
N GLY A 42 -10.37 13.54 8.52
CA GLY A 42 -11.78 13.29 8.31
C GLY A 42 -12.09 13.16 6.83
N ALA A 43 -12.87 12.16 6.47
CA ALA A 43 -13.39 11.92 5.13
C ALA A 43 -14.92 11.94 5.15
N TYR A 44 -15.53 12.49 4.10
CA TYR A 44 -16.99 12.54 3.92
C TYR A 44 -17.31 12.11 2.49
N ASN A 45 -18.11 11.06 2.35
CA ASN A 45 -18.62 10.61 1.06
C ASN A 45 -19.94 11.34 0.75
N ALA A 46 -19.92 12.24 -0.22
CA ALA A 46 -21.09 13.06 -0.57
C ALA A 46 -22.15 12.29 -1.37
N SER A 47 -21.86 11.12 -1.93
CA SER A 47 -22.85 10.31 -2.64
C SER A 47 -23.71 9.46 -1.72
N GLY A 48 -23.16 8.93 -0.63
CA GLY A 48 -23.90 8.16 0.37
C GLY A 48 -24.41 6.78 -0.09
N GLU A 49 -24.20 6.41 -1.35
CA GLU A 49 -24.75 5.18 -1.97
C GLU A 49 -23.84 3.95 -1.83
N ALA A 50 -22.62 4.13 -1.34
CA ALA A 50 -21.65 3.09 -1.05
C ALA A 50 -20.63 3.61 -0.04
N GLU A 51 -20.02 2.73 0.76
CA GLU A 51 -18.98 3.13 1.70
C GLU A 51 -17.61 3.23 1.04
N PHE A 52 -16.96 4.39 1.15
CA PHE A 52 -15.60 4.59 0.69
C PHE A 52 -14.59 4.14 1.74
N ILE A 53 -13.67 3.26 1.36
CA ILE A 53 -12.51 2.83 2.17
C ILE A 53 -11.20 3.31 1.55
N ARG A 54 -10.20 3.56 2.39
CA ARG A 54 -8.85 3.94 1.94
C ARG A 54 -8.10 2.77 1.29
N ASP A 55 -8.20 1.60 1.91
CA ASP A 55 -7.57 0.35 1.46
C ASP A 55 -8.24 -0.87 2.12
N ARG A 56 -7.90 -2.06 1.64
CA ARG A 56 -8.44 -3.35 2.10
C ARG A 56 -8.08 -3.74 3.54
N SER A 57 -7.36 -2.90 4.27
CA SER A 57 -7.18 -3.08 5.70
C SER A 57 -8.34 -2.53 6.54
N GLN A 58 -9.33 -1.87 5.93
CA GLN A 58 -10.47 -1.28 6.63
C GLN A 58 -11.74 -2.11 6.42
N PRO A 59 -12.46 -2.49 7.50
CA PRO A 59 -13.70 -3.24 7.42
C PRO A 59 -14.91 -2.34 7.17
N GLU A 60 -14.80 -1.05 7.46
CA GLU A 60 -15.81 -0.01 7.31
C GLU A 60 -15.17 1.28 6.81
N GLY A 61 -15.97 2.14 6.19
CA GLY A 61 -15.53 3.41 5.63
C GLY A 61 -16.52 4.55 5.87
N THR A 62 -16.54 5.54 4.98
CA THR A 62 -17.48 6.67 5.07
C THR A 62 -18.66 6.47 4.12
N ALA A 63 -19.89 6.46 4.67
CA ALA A 63 -21.15 6.21 3.97
C ALA A 63 -21.98 7.48 3.72
N GLY A 64 -21.50 8.67 4.09
CA GLY A 64 -22.20 9.94 3.84
C GLY A 64 -23.10 10.47 4.96
N ASP A 65 -23.13 9.81 6.10
CA ASP A 65 -23.87 10.22 7.29
C ASP A 65 -23.11 11.20 8.20
N GLY A 66 -21.89 11.56 7.80
CA GLY A 66 -21.01 12.49 8.52
C GLY A 66 -19.55 12.37 8.10
N PHE A 67 -18.68 13.11 8.77
CA PHE A 67 -17.24 12.93 8.64
C PHE A 67 -16.78 11.71 9.41
N ASP A 68 -16.18 10.75 8.70
CA ASP A 68 -15.50 9.60 9.29
C ASP A 68 -14.03 9.92 9.55
N PHE A 69 -13.58 9.73 10.80
CA PHE A 69 -12.20 9.94 11.21
C PHE A 69 -11.36 8.64 11.17
N GLY A 70 -11.98 7.48 10.95
CA GLY A 70 -11.32 6.18 10.84
C GLY A 70 -10.55 6.00 9.55
N VAL A 71 -11.06 6.59 8.46
CA VAL A 71 -10.45 6.42 7.12
C VAL A 71 -9.00 6.88 7.09
N ASP A 72 -8.68 8.05 7.63
CA ASP A 72 -7.36 8.66 7.46
C ASP A 72 -6.55 8.85 8.73
N SER A 73 -7.17 8.76 9.94
CA SER A 73 -6.44 9.00 11.18
C SER A 73 -5.49 7.86 11.55
N ARG A 74 -4.27 8.23 11.94
CA ARG A 74 -3.23 7.30 12.35
C ARG A 74 -2.16 8.00 13.18
N LEU A 75 -1.46 7.22 14.02
CA LEU A 75 -0.34 7.67 14.84
C LEU A 75 0.75 6.61 14.82
N GLY A 76 1.98 7.01 14.58
CA GLY A 76 3.15 6.15 14.64
C GLY A 76 4.19 6.70 15.63
N VAL A 77 4.83 5.81 16.35
CA VAL A 77 5.98 6.10 17.21
C VAL A 77 7.09 5.13 16.89
N GLN A 78 8.29 5.62 16.75
CA GLN A 78 9.46 4.81 16.44
C GLN A 78 10.62 5.11 17.40
N VAL A 79 11.39 4.08 17.66
CA VAL A 79 12.61 4.12 18.47
C VAL A 79 13.76 3.63 17.60
N GLU A 80 14.77 4.45 17.47
CA GLU A 80 16.04 4.13 16.79
C GLU A 80 17.13 4.00 17.83
N TRP A 81 17.87 2.91 17.77
CA TRP A 81 18.98 2.62 18.69
C TRP A 81 20.25 2.32 17.90
N ARG A 82 21.31 3.07 18.13
CA ARG A 82 22.61 2.94 17.47
C ARG A 82 23.73 2.78 18.48
N PRO A 83 23.97 1.53 18.93
CA PRO A 83 25.01 1.27 19.96
C PRO A 83 26.44 1.37 19.41
N SER A 84 26.62 1.21 18.10
CA SER A 84 27.93 1.33 17.41
C SER A 84 27.71 1.66 15.94
N GLU A 85 28.74 2.15 15.25
CA GLU A 85 28.67 2.51 13.82
C GLU A 85 28.07 1.42 12.90
N PRO A 86 28.44 0.10 13.01
CA PRO A 86 27.87 -0.87 12.09
C PRO A 86 26.48 -1.38 12.51
N LEU A 87 26.04 -1.17 13.75
CA LEU A 87 24.83 -1.79 14.31
C LEU A 87 23.74 -0.76 14.58
N GLU A 88 22.54 -1.05 14.10
CA GLU A 88 21.31 -0.31 14.43
C GLU A 88 20.19 -1.24 14.87
N GLY A 89 19.32 -0.74 15.72
CA GLY A 89 18.05 -1.36 16.10
C GLY A 89 16.91 -0.39 15.82
N PHE A 90 15.81 -0.91 15.34
CA PHE A 90 14.63 -0.10 14.99
C PHE A 90 13.35 -0.78 15.48
N LEU A 91 12.47 0.01 16.10
CA LEU A 91 11.17 -0.44 16.56
C LEU A 91 10.11 0.62 16.24
N GLN A 92 9.05 0.26 15.50
CA GLN A 92 7.96 1.16 15.17
C GLN A 92 6.62 0.54 15.52
N PHE A 93 5.78 1.35 16.14
CA PHE A 93 4.37 1.04 16.38
C PHE A 93 3.50 2.02 15.58
N VAL A 94 2.47 1.48 14.94
CA VAL A 94 1.45 2.28 14.26
C VAL A 94 0.07 1.90 14.77
N THR A 95 -0.74 2.89 15.11
CA THR A 95 -2.17 2.74 15.39
C THR A 95 -2.96 3.43 14.27
N LYS A 96 -3.94 2.72 13.71
CA LYS A 96 -4.89 3.16 12.71
C LYS A 96 -6.11 2.25 12.75
N TYR A 97 -7.23 2.66 12.14
CA TYR A 97 -8.40 1.78 12.01
C TYR A 97 -8.06 0.56 11.16
N ARG A 98 -8.39 -0.64 11.65
CA ARG A 98 -7.93 -1.92 11.13
C ARG A 98 -9.07 -2.86 10.81
N TYR A 99 -8.74 -3.95 10.09
CA TYR A 99 -9.64 -5.00 9.64
C TYR A 99 -10.50 -5.64 10.75
N ASP A 100 -10.08 -5.56 12.02
CA ASP A 100 -10.80 -6.07 13.19
C ASP A 100 -11.68 -5.01 13.87
N GLY A 101 -11.90 -3.86 13.23
CA GLY A 101 -12.70 -2.76 13.77
C GLY A 101 -12.03 -2.03 14.95
N THR A 102 -10.72 -2.18 15.14
CA THR A 102 -10.00 -1.60 16.29
C THR A 102 -8.87 -0.67 15.88
N TYR A 103 -8.42 0.14 16.85
CA TYR A 103 -7.22 0.99 16.76
C TYR A 103 -6.05 0.41 17.57
N ARG A 104 -5.97 -0.91 17.75
CA ARG A 104 -4.87 -1.52 18.49
C ARG A 104 -3.54 -1.22 17.83
N PRO A 105 -2.52 -0.72 18.58
CA PRO A 105 -1.19 -0.51 18.04
C PRO A 105 -0.59 -1.80 17.48
N GLN A 106 0.00 -1.70 16.31
CA GLN A 106 0.69 -2.81 15.65
C GLN A 106 2.18 -2.49 15.54
N VAL A 107 3.02 -3.48 15.82
CA VAL A 107 4.44 -3.41 15.48
C VAL A 107 4.57 -3.56 13.97
N THR A 108 4.89 -2.48 13.28
CA THR A 108 5.06 -2.48 11.82
C THR A 108 6.51 -2.76 11.43
N TRP A 109 7.46 -2.27 12.24
CA TRP A 109 8.90 -2.53 12.06
C TRP A 109 9.54 -2.91 13.39
N ALA A 110 10.39 -3.93 13.37
CA ALA A 110 11.20 -4.36 14.51
C ALA A 110 12.39 -5.16 14.00
N PHE A 111 13.53 -4.50 13.78
CA PHE A 111 14.68 -5.13 13.15
C PHE A 111 16.00 -4.70 13.74
N LEU A 112 17.01 -5.52 13.52
CA LEU A 112 18.41 -5.17 13.66
C LEU A 112 19.02 -4.99 12.28
N GLY A 113 19.80 -3.94 12.10
CA GLY A 113 20.55 -3.63 10.90
C GLY A 113 22.05 -3.69 11.17
N TYR A 114 22.79 -4.13 10.17
CA TYR A 114 24.26 -4.18 10.18
C TYR A 114 24.84 -3.64 8.87
N ALA A 115 25.64 -2.60 8.96
CA ALA A 115 26.38 -2.02 7.83
C ALA A 115 27.74 -2.69 7.75
N PHE A 116 27.99 -3.54 6.75
CA PHE A 116 29.30 -4.16 6.48
C PHE A 116 30.33 -3.11 6.05
N ASP A 117 29.86 -2.16 5.28
CA ASP A 117 30.55 -0.94 4.86
C ASP A 117 29.47 0.12 4.52
N PRO A 118 29.84 1.35 4.11
CA PRO A 118 28.87 2.40 3.79
C PRO A 118 27.90 2.05 2.65
N ASP A 119 28.24 1.08 1.83
CA ASP A 119 27.47 0.73 0.63
C ASP A 119 26.65 -0.56 0.78
N ILE A 120 26.94 -1.40 1.81
CA ILE A 120 26.30 -2.72 1.99
C ILE A 120 25.66 -2.81 3.37
N HIS A 121 24.33 -2.95 3.40
CA HIS A 121 23.53 -2.98 4.61
C HIS A 121 22.57 -4.17 4.64
N LEU A 122 22.62 -4.97 5.70
CA LEU A 122 21.74 -6.11 5.97
C LEU A 122 20.81 -5.77 7.12
N ARG A 123 19.49 -6.04 6.97
CA ARG A 123 18.54 -5.96 8.08
C ARG A 123 17.85 -7.31 8.28
N VAL A 124 17.55 -7.65 9.53
CA VAL A 124 16.87 -8.89 9.92
C VAL A 124 15.83 -8.59 10.99
N GLY A 125 14.62 -9.10 10.80
CA GLY A 125 13.50 -8.92 11.71
C GLY A 125 12.20 -8.61 10.99
N ARG A 126 11.36 -7.77 11.57
CA ARG A 126 10.15 -7.24 10.93
C ARG A 126 10.50 -5.99 10.15
N LEU A 127 10.37 -6.06 8.84
CA LEU A 127 10.80 -5.05 7.88
C LEU A 127 9.60 -4.52 7.12
N GLY A 128 9.62 -3.24 6.74
CA GLY A 128 8.60 -2.68 5.83
C GLY A 128 8.60 -3.38 4.47
N TYR A 129 7.42 -3.62 3.93
CA TYR A 129 7.25 -4.11 2.57
C TYR A 129 7.56 -2.99 1.57
N ASP A 130 8.71 -3.06 0.91
CA ASP A 130 9.32 -1.95 0.17
C ASP A 130 9.57 -2.30 -1.30
N VAL A 131 8.53 -2.71 -2.03
CA VAL A 131 8.62 -3.09 -3.46
C VAL A 131 8.34 -1.92 -4.41
N TYR A 132 7.46 -0.99 -4.04
CA TYR A 132 7.11 0.18 -4.83
C TYR A 132 7.47 1.47 -4.10
N MET A 133 7.54 2.57 -4.82
CA MET A 133 7.84 3.86 -4.21
C MET A 133 6.82 4.20 -3.13
N MET A 134 7.28 4.74 -2.00
CA MET A 134 6.48 5.16 -0.85
C MET A 134 5.83 4.00 -0.05
N SER A 135 6.14 2.74 -0.35
CA SER A 135 5.57 1.61 0.41
C SER A 135 5.96 1.63 1.89
N ASP A 136 7.17 2.07 2.19
CA ASP A 136 7.72 2.21 3.54
C ASP A 136 7.23 3.48 4.28
N SER A 137 6.83 4.51 3.55
CA SER A 137 6.43 5.81 4.10
C SER A 137 4.93 6.10 3.97
N ARG A 138 4.13 5.19 3.42
CA ARG A 138 2.69 5.41 3.17
C ARG A 138 1.86 5.72 4.42
N ASP A 139 2.29 5.29 5.60
CA ASP A 139 1.63 5.63 6.86
C ASP A 139 2.07 7.00 7.41
N VAL A 140 3.13 7.61 6.88
CA VAL A 140 3.61 8.94 7.28
C VAL A 140 2.92 10.01 6.42
N GLY A 141 1.74 10.47 6.82
CA GLY A 141 0.95 11.43 6.05
C GLY A 141 1.73 12.69 5.66
N TYR A 142 2.58 13.17 6.54
CA TYR A 142 3.42 14.35 6.27
C TYR A 142 4.39 14.20 5.09
N SER A 143 4.79 12.96 4.73
CA SER A 143 5.81 12.68 3.70
C SER A 143 5.33 12.90 2.25
N TYR A 144 4.04 13.02 2.00
CA TYR A 144 3.49 13.18 0.65
C TYR A 144 2.49 14.35 0.55
N LEU A 145 2.18 14.76 -0.68
CA LEU A 145 1.32 15.92 -0.95
C LEU A 145 -0.14 15.70 -0.59
N TRP A 146 -0.65 14.51 -0.90
CA TRP A 146 -2.07 14.18 -0.87
C TRP A 146 -2.58 13.95 0.55
N VAL A 147 -3.88 13.94 0.74
CA VAL A 147 -4.53 13.50 1.98
C VAL A 147 -4.23 12.02 2.23
N ARG A 148 -4.34 11.18 1.18
CA ARG A 148 -3.99 9.76 1.18
C ARG A 148 -3.32 9.35 -0.12
N PRO A 149 -2.51 8.28 -0.13
CA PRO A 149 -2.01 7.70 -1.38
C PRO A 149 -3.17 7.31 -2.32
N PRO A 150 -3.04 7.49 -3.65
CA PRO A 150 -4.09 7.19 -4.62
C PRO A 150 -4.65 5.78 -4.47
N VAL A 151 -5.95 5.67 -4.16
CA VAL A 151 -6.60 4.39 -3.78
C VAL A 151 -6.57 3.37 -4.91
N ASP A 152 -6.67 3.79 -6.17
CA ASP A 152 -6.60 2.90 -7.34
C ASP A 152 -5.25 2.17 -7.43
N TYR A 153 -4.20 2.78 -6.95
CA TYR A 153 -2.86 2.18 -6.95
C TYR A 153 -2.54 1.42 -5.66
N PHE A 154 -2.84 2.01 -4.50
CA PHE A 154 -2.41 1.50 -3.19
C PHE A 154 -3.48 0.68 -2.47
N GLY A 155 -4.76 0.84 -2.81
CA GLY A 155 -5.86 0.28 -2.04
C GLY A 155 -5.92 -1.25 -1.98
N GLN A 156 -5.41 -1.94 -3.01
CA GLN A 156 -5.35 -3.42 -3.04
C GLN A 156 -4.13 -3.98 -2.28
N VAL A 157 -3.02 -3.22 -2.22
CA VAL A 157 -1.76 -3.67 -1.61
C VAL A 157 -1.63 -3.04 -0.23
N HIS A 158 -2.31 -3.62 0.76
CA HIS A 158 -2.41 -3.08 2.11
C HIS A 158 -1.38 -3.63 3.09
N TYR A 159 -0.56 -4.62 2.69
CA TYR A 159 0.47 -5.21 3.55
C TYR A 159 1.50 -4.17 3.96
N SER A 160 1.89 -4.19 5.24
CA SER A 160 2.79 -3.22 5.81
C SER A 160 4.20 -3.76 6.04
N HIS A 161 4.33 -5.07 6.29
CA HIS A 161 5.61 -5.66 6.70
C HIS A 161 5.78 -7.12 6.29
N ILE A 162 7.04 -7.56 6.35
CA ILE A 162 7.47 -8.96 6.28
C ILE A 162 8.34 -9.26 7.51
N ASP A 163 8.25 -10.50 8.00
CA ASP A 163 9.17 -11.03 9.02
C ASP A 163 10.27 -11.82 8.29
N GLY A 164 11.47 -11.24 8.18
CA GLY A 164 12.52 -11.79 7.32
C GLY A 164 13.82 -11.00 7.33
N LEU A 165 14.41 -10.86 6.16
CA LEU A 165 15.66 -10.14 5.95
C LEU A 165 15.64 -9.33 4.65
N ASP A 166 16.45 -8.28 4.60
CA ASP A 166 16.79 -7.57 3.37
C ASP A 166 18.28 -7.20 3.31
N LEU A 167 18.79 -7.17 2.07
CA LEU A 167 20.13 -6.73 1.73
C LEU A 167 20.03 -5.54 0.77
N THR A 168 20.62 -4.42 1.16
CA THR A 168 20.73 -3.21 0.33
C THR A 168 22.17 -3.01 -0.07
N VAL A 169 22.39 -2.74 -1.35
CA VAL A 169 23.69 -2.34 -1.92
C VAL A 169 23.49 -1.01 -2.63
N SER A 170 24.39 -0.07 -2.38
CA SER A 170 24.35 1.27 -2.97
C SER A 170 25.66 1.59 -3.66
N HIS A 171 25.59 2.41 -4.70
CA HIS A 171 26.77 2.84 -5.44
C HIS A 171 26.58 4.27 -5.94
N VAL A 172 27.56 5.14 -5.70
CA VAL A 172 27.55 6.52 -6.23
C VAL A 172 27.77 6.48 -7.73
N LEU A 173 26.84 7.07 -8.50
CA LEU A 173 26.88 7.12 -9.94
C LEU A 173 26.65 8.58 -10.42
N GLY A 174 27.72 9.26 -10.80
CA GLY A 174 27.68 10.69 -11.14
C GLY A 174 27.24 11.54 -9.94
N ASP A 175 26.20 12.34 -10.11
CA ASP A 175 25.62 13.19 -9.06
C ASP A 175 24.52 12.45 -8.25
N GLY A 176 24.26 11.18 -8.55
CA GLY A 176 23.23 10.38 -7.94
C GLY A 176 23.76 9.11 -7.26
N VAL A 177 22.82 8.32 -6.73
CA VAL A 177 23.05 7.03 -6.08
C VAL A 177 22.20 5.97 -6.76
N LEU A 178 22.82 4.90 -7.18
CA LEU A 178 22.16 3.67 -7.61
C LEU A 178 22.05 2.74 -6.40
N LYS A 179 20.85 2.28 -6.07
CA LYS A 179 20.55 1.38 -4.97
C LYS A 179 19.86 0.12 -5.48
N GLY A 180 20.34 -1.02 -5.05
CA GLY A 180 19.67 -2.31 -5.22
C GLY A 180 19.27 -2.88 -3.87
N LYS A 181 18.05 -3.40 -3.75
CA LYS A 181 17.61 -4.12 -2.57
C LYS A 181 17.02 -5.47 -2.96
N LEU A 182 17.36 -6.50 -2.20
CA LEU A 182 16.71 -7.81 -2.22
C LEU A 182 16.13 -8.07 -0.84
N PHE A 183 14.95 -8.69 -0.79
CA PHE A 183 14.28 -9.06 0.47
C PHE A 183 13.63 -10.43 0.36
N ALA A 184 13.50 -11.11 1.49
CA ALA A 184 12.74 -12.35 1.62
C ALA A 184 12.22 -12.50 3.05
N GLY A 185 11.01 -13.03 3.21
CA GLY A 185 10.40 -13.24 4.51
C GLY A 185 9.03 -13.88 4.45
N PHE A 186 8.35 -13.82 5.57
CA PHE A 186 6.99 -14.33 5.75
C PHE A 186 6.03 -13.18 6.00
N LEU A 187 4.83 -13.29 5.46
CA LEU A 187 3.71 -12.44 5.77
C LEU A 187 2.96 -13.00 6.98
N ASN A 188 2.69 -12.14 7.95
CA ASN A 188 1.90 -12.46 9.15
C ASN A 188 0.86 -11.38 9.39
N GLU A 189 0.12 -11.03 8.34
CA GLU A 189 -0.93 -10.03 8.37
C GLU A 189 -2.28 -10.64 8.02
N SER A 190 -3.34 -9.94 8.40
CA SER A 190 -4.73 -10.26 8.06
C SER A 190 -5.38 -9.03 7.42
N GLY A 191 -6.38 -9.26 6.59
CA GLY A 191 -7.14 -8.20 5.94
C GLY A 191 -8.65 -8.41 6.07
N ALA A 192 -9.41 -7.35 5.81
CA ALA A 192 -10.86 -7.40 5.72
C ALA A 192 -11.30 -7.92 4.35
N SER A 193 -12.31 -8.79 4.33
CA SER A 193 -13.03 -9.19 3.13
C SER A 193 -14.30 -8.34 2.98
N PRO A 194 -14.74 -8.04 1.75
CA PRO A 194 -15.96 -7.27 1.49
C PRO A 194 -17.22 -7.81 2.17
N GLN A 195 -17.24 -9.09 2.51
CA GLN A 195 -18.40 -9.75 3.13
C GLN A 195 -18.32 -9.80 4.66
N GLY A 196 -17.55 -8.87 5.29
CA GLY A 196 -17.43 -8.81 6.75
C GLY A 196 -16.62 -9.95 7.37
N SER A 197 -15.97 -10.78 6.55
CA SER A 197 -15.04 -11.81 7.00
C SER A 197 -13.60 -11.29 6.98
N THR A 198 -12.68 -12.04 7.58
CA THR A 198 -11.25 -11.76 7.52
C THR A 198 -10.52 -12.85 6.75
N TYR A 199 -9.47 -12.50 6.07
CA TYR A 199 -8.55 -13.47 5.48
C TYR A 199 -7.18 -13.35 6.14
N GLU A 200 -6.52 -14.48 6.31
CA GLU A 200 -5.22 -14.59 6.96
C GLU A 200 -4.15 -15.00 5.96
N MET A 201 -3.01 -14.29 6.03
CA MET A 201 -1.84 -14.59 5.18
C MET A 201 -0.70 -15.19 5.99
N GLN A 202 -0.99 -15.59 7.23
CA GLN A 202 0.01 -16.09 8.16
C GLN A 202 0.85 -17.25 7.58
N GLY A 203 2.18 -17.02 7.56
CA GLY A 203 3.13 -18.01 7.05
C GLY A 203 3.24 -18.08 5.53
N SER A 204 2.54 -17.21 4.79
CA SER A 204 2.77 -17.01 3.36
C SER A 204 4.16 -16.41 3.13
N THR A 205 4.83 -16.80 2.04
CA THR A 205 6.18 -16.31 1.74
C THR A 205 6.13 -15.14 0.78
N LEU A 206 7.05 -14.21 0.96
CA LEU A 206 7.23 -13.06 0.08
C LEU A 206 8.72 -12.83 -0.15
N TRP A 207 9.11 -12.67 -1.40
CA TRP A 207 10.46 -12.30 -1.78
C TRP A 207 10.43 -11.36 -2.98
N GLY A 208 11.49 -10.61 -3.16
CA GLY A 208 11.58 -9.66 -4.25
C GLY A 208 12.74 -8.71 -4.11
N GLY A 209 12.64 -7.58 -4.79
CA GLY A 209 13.65 -6.55 -4.74
C GLY A 209 13.34 -5.38 -5.65
N TYR A 210 14.21 -4.38 -5.63
CA TYR A 210 14.13 -3.24 -6.53
C TYR A 210 15.50 -2.70 -6.90
N LEU A 211 15.53 -1.97 -8.02
CA LEU A 211 16.59 -1.04 -8.39
C LEU A 211 16.04 0.38 -8.35
N GLU A 212 16.81 1.28 -7.76
CA GLU A 212 16.49 2.68 -7.64
C GLU A 212 17.68 3.54 -8.00
N PHE A 213 17.46 4.53 -8.85
CA PHE A 213 18.40 5.62 -9.07
C PHE A 213 17.79 6.91 -8.51
N GLN A 214 18.59 7.65 -7.76
CA GLN A 214 18.19 8.93 -7.18
C GLN A 214 19.30 9.94 -7.33
N ASP A 215 18.95 11.12 -7.87
CA ASP A 215 19.75 12.33 -7.86
C ASP A 215 18.98 13.47 -7.14
N PRO A 216 19.52 14.71 -7.05
CA PRO A 216 18.84 15.82 -6.35
C PRO A 216 17.44 16.18 -6.89
N ASN A 217 17.10 15.84 -8.12
CA ASN A 217 15.84 16.24 -8.77
C ASN A 217 14.98 15.04 -9.18
N TRP A 218 15.59 13.88 -9.39
CA TRP A 218 14.92 12.71 -9.93
C TRP A 218 15.08 11.50 -9.01
N GLN A 219 14.03 10.72 -8.92
CA GLN A 219 14.07 9.35 -8.39
C GLN A 219 13.35 8.43 -9.37
N VAL A 220 14.00 7.35 -9.73
CA VAL A 220 13.42 6.29 -10.58
C VAL A 220 13.58 4.97 -9.84
N ARG A 221 12.48 4.24 -9.66
CA ARG A 221 12.51 2.90 -9.04
C ARG A 221 11.75 1.91 -9.91
N THR A 222 12.30 0.71 -10.04
CA THR A 222 11.60 -0.46 -10.60
C THR A 222 11.78 -1.60 -9.62
N GLY A 223 10.67 -2.24 -9.25
CA GLY A 223 10.65 -3.32 -8.28
C GLY A 223 9.78 -4.49 -8.72
N LEU A 224 10.06 -5.63 -8.16
CA LEU A 224 9.29 -6.86 -8.32
C LEU A 224 9.12 -7.57 -6.98
N GLY A 225 8.00 -8.26 -6.81
CA GLY A 225 7.72 -9.11 -5.66
C GLY A 225 6.96 -10.36 -6.08
N VAL A 226 7.23 -11.46 -5.40
CA VAL A 226 6.51 -12.71 -5.57
C VAL A 226 6.04 -13.17 -4.19
N MET A 227 4.73 -13.37 -4.08
CA MET A 227 4.09 -13.85 -2.86
C MET A 227 3.48 -15.23 -3.14
N ARG A 228 3.75 -16.20 -2.27
CA ARG A 228 3.08 -17.51 -2.29
C ARG A 228 2.17 -17.62 -1.08
N LEU A 229 0.88 -17.75 -1.33
CA LEU A 229 -0.10 -17.98 -0.27
C LEU A 229 0.03 -19.39 0.30
N LYS A 230 0.02 -19.48 1.63
CA LYS A 230 0.13 -20.75 2.33
C LYS A 230 -1.21 -21.48 2.47
N HIS A 231 -2.29 -20.72 2.70
CA HIS A 231 -3.59 -21.26 3.05
C HIS A 231 -4.66 -20.78 2.06
N GLU A 232 -5.70 -21.58 1.93
CA GLU A 232 -6.94 -21.21 1.26
C GLU A 232 -7.69 -20.16 2.09
N PHE A 233 -8.41 -19.28 1.43
CA PHE A 233 -9.33 -18.38 2.12
C PHE A 233 -10.52 -19.18 2.66
N ALA A 234 -10.77 -19.08 3.95
CA ALA A 234 -11.84 -19.82 4.62
C ALA A 234 -13.22 -19.59 3.98
N LEU A 235 -13.43 -18.42 3.37
CA LEU A 235 -14.65 -18.08 2.64
C LEU A 235 -14.84 -18.91 1.37
N TYR A 236 -13.76 -19.29 0.67
CA TYR A 236 -13.83 -20.02 -0.61
C TYR A 236 -13.92 -21.53 -0.43
N ALA A 237 -13.40 -22.07 0.69
CA ALA A 237 -13.31 -23.51 0.91
C ALA A 237 -14.65 -24.27 0.72
N PRO A 238 -15.81 -23.79 1.25
CA PRO A 238 -17.08 -24.50 1.04
C PRO A 238 -17.52 -24.57 -0.42
N LEU A 239 -17.27 -23.50 -1.20
CA LEU A 239 -17.59 -23.46 -2.62
C LEU A 239 -16.70 -24.42 -3.43
N LEU A 240 -15.40 -24.45 -3.14
CA LEU A 240 -14.45 -25.33 -3.81
C LEU A 240 -14.79 -26.81 -3.52
N ASP A 241 -15.18 -27.11 -2.28
CA ASP A 241 -15.63 -28.45 -1.90
C ASP A 241 -16.96 -28.83 -2.61
N ALA A 242 -17.90 -27.90 -2.70
CA ALA A 242 -19.15 -28.13 -3.44
C ALA A 242 -18.89 -28.42 -4.92
N LEU A 243 -18.01 -27.68 -5.59
CA LEU A 243 -17.60 -27.94 -6.97
C LEU A 243 -17.00 -29.33 -7.15
N ARG A 244 -16.10 -29.76 -6.25
CA ARG A 244 -15.48 -31.09 -6.27
C ARG A 244 -16.51 -32.22 -6.05
N LEU A 245 -17.49 -32.00 -5.17
CA LEU A 245 -18.54 -32.98 -4.86
C LEU A 245 -19.52 -33.23 -6.01
N THR A 246 -19.61 -32.29 -6.99
CA THR A 246 -20.44 -32.50 -8.18
C THR A 246 -19.97 -33.70 -9.02
N GLY A 247 -18.67 -33.98 -9.01
CA GLY A 247 -18.03 -34.97 -9.86
C GLY A 247 -17.97 -34.60 -11.33
N GLU A 248 -18.45 -33.42 -11.73
CA GLU A 248 -18.32 -32.91 -13.09
C GLU A 248 -16.85 -32.54 -13.35
N PRO A 249 -16.18 -33.09 -14.36
CA PRO A 249 -14.75 -32.87 -14.59
C PRO A 249 -14.36 -31.40 -14.73
N GLN A 250 -15.22 -30.59 -15.34
CA GLN A 250 -14.96 -29.17 -15.53
C GLN A 250 -15.09 -28.39 -14.22
N ALA A 251 -16.10 -28.70 -13.39
CA ALA A 251 -16.26 -28.10 -12.08
C ALA A 251 -15.09 -28.47 -11.12
N VAL A 252 -14.65 -29.73 -11.15
CA VAL A 252 -13.49 -30.18 -10.35
C VAL A 252 -12.21 -29.45 -10.77
N LYS A 253 -11.95 -29.32 -12.08
CA LYS A 253 -10.81 -28.59 -12.62
C LYS A 253 -10.87 -27.11 -12.21
N LEU A 254 -12.04 -26.47 -12.34
CA LEU A 254 -12.24 -25.08 -11.94
C LEU A 254 -11.99 -24.88 -10.44
N ALA A 255 -12.42 -25.81 -9.57
CA ALA A 255 -12.13 -25.75 -8.14
C ALA A 255 -10.61 -25.74 -7.84
N ASP A 256 -9.82 -26.50 -8.61
CA ASP A 256 -8.36 -26.54 -8.45
C ASP A 256 -7.67 -25.28 -9.05
N GLU A 257 -8.27 -24.67 -10.07
CA GLU A 257 -7.82 -23.39 -10.62
C GLU A 257 -8.13 -22.22 -9.67
N LEU A 258 -9.33 -22.19 -9.08
CA LEU A 258 -9.76 -21.17 -8.14
C LEU A 258 -9.07 -21.25 -6.77
N ASN A 259 -8.52 -22.40 -6.40
CA ASN A 259 -7.77 -22.56 -5.15
C ASN A 259 -6.59 -21.60 -5.09
N VAL A 260 -6.45 -20.84 -4.00
CA VAL A 260 -5.36 -19.88 -3.81
C VAL A 260 -4.18 -20.44 -3.01
N ALA A 261 -4.40 -21.55 -2.27
CA ALA A 261 -3.33 -22.17 -1.47
C ALA A 261 -2.21 -22.71 -2.36
N GLY A 262 -0.97 -22.32 -2.09
CA GLY A 262 0.21 -22.71 -2.85
C GLY A 262 0.39 -22.00 -4.18
N LYS A 263 -0.47 -21.04 -4.54
CA LYS A 263 -0.36 -20.23 -5.77
C LYS A 263 0.54 -19.02 -5.56
N ASP A 264 1.18 -18.61 -6.65
CA ASP A 264 2.03 -17.45 -6.68
C ASP A 264 1.27 -16.22 -7.19
N PHE A 265 1.54 -15.09 -6.53
CA PHE A 265 1.08 -13.75 -6.88
C PHE A 265 2.30 -12.91 -7.20
N TYR A 266 2.29 -12.27 -8.34
CA TYR A 266 3.40 -11.52 -8.87
C TYR A 266 3.06 -10.03 -8.91
N PHE A 267 4.02 -9.21 -8.56
CA PHE A 267 3.88 -7.77 -8.54
C PHE A 267 5.11 -7.14 -9.19
N VAL A 268 4.89 -6.30 -10.20
CA VAL A 268 5.92 -5.46 -10.83
C VAL A 268 5.48 -4.02 -10.78
N SER A 269 6.37 -3.13 -10.40
CA SER A 269 6.12 -1.69 -10.38
C SER A 269 7.28 -0.91 -10.96
N THR A 270 6.97 0.24 -11.55
CA THR A 270 7.94 1.25 -11.93
C THR A 270 7.40 2.63 -11.59
N GLY A 271 8.28 3.52 -11.16
CA GLY A 271 7.90 4.87 -10.80
C GLY A 271 9.01 5.87 -11.05
N VAL A 272 8.59 7.11 -11.29
CA VAL A 272 9.45 8.27 -11.50
C VAL A 272 8.93 9.42 -10.67
N VAL A 273 9.79 10.03 -9.88
CA VAL A 273 9.54 11.29 -9.18
C VAL A 273 10.46 12.37 -9.75
N TYR A 274 9.90 13.51 -10.04
CA TYR A 274 10.61 14.75 -10.32
C TYR A 274 10.27 15.77 -9.25
N ASP A 275 11.29 16.31 -8.58
CA ASP A 275 11.13 17.30 -7.52
C ASP A 275 12.23 18.36 -7.65
N ALA A 276 11.94 19.47 -8.35
CA ALA A 276 12.89 20.54 -8.56
C ALA A 276 12.21 21.92 -8.55
N GLY A 277 12.80 22.85 -7.82
CA GLY A 277 12.26 24.19 -7.65
C GLY A 277 10.82 24.16 -7.10
N PRO A 278 9.87 24.85 -7.77
CA PRO A 278 8.48 24.83 -7.31
C PRO A 278 7.71 23.57 -7.77
N LEU A 279 8.21 22.81 -8.74
CA LEU A 279 7.50 21.72 -9.39
C LEU A 279 7.79 20.39 -8.71
N GLN A 280 6.73 19.65 -8.41
CA GLN A 280 6.78 18.28 -7.96
C GLN A 280 5.84 17.42 -8.82
N SER A 281 6.34 16.34 -9.41
CA SER A 281 5.54 15.42 -10.20
C SER A 281 5.95 13.99 -9.92
N GLN A 282 4.96 13.08 -9.90
CA GLN A 282 5.21 11.67 -9.66
C GLN A 282 4.30 10.83 -10.55
N ILE A 283 4.89 9.81 -11.18
CA ILE A 283 4.18 8.80 -11.96
C ILE A 283 4.58 7.44 -11.41
N GLN A 284 3.59 6.57 -11.17
CA GLN A 284 3.83 5.15 -10.90
C GLN A 284 2.88 4.29 -11.71
N LEU A 285 3.38 3.13 -12.14
CA LEU A 285 2.63 2.07 -12.81
C LEU A 285 2.93 0.74 -12.12
N ARG A 286 1.93 -0.14 -12.02
CA ARG A 286 2.10 -1.52 -11.56
C ARG A 286 1.29 -2.50 -12.39
N TYR A 287 1.79 -3.72 -12.49
CA TYR A 287 1.05 -4.88 -12.94
C TYR A 287 1.09 -5.94 -11.83
N LEU A 288 -0.09 -6.49 -11.52
CA LEU A 288 -0.25 -7.56 -10.56
C LEU A 288 -0.98 -8.70 -11.26
N TRP A 289 -0.46 -9.93 -11.16
CA TRP A 289 -1.09 -11.13 -11.70
C TRP A 289 -0.90 -12.31 -10.75
N ALA A 290 -1.74 -13.35 -10.91
CA ALA A 290 -1.72 -14.51 -10.04
C ALA A 290 -1.89 -15.81 -10.83
N ASP A 291 -1.37 -16.92 -10.29
CA ASP A 291 -1.55 -18.27 -10.85
C ASP A 291 -2.95 -18.85 -10.54
N THR A 292 -3.94 -18.00 -10.29
CA THR A 292 -5.31 -18.37 -10.00
C THR A 292 -6.30 -17.31 -10.48
N PRO A 293 -7.41 -17.70 -11.11
CA PRO A 293 -8.44 -16.74 -11.53
C PRO A 293 -9.29 -16.19 -10.38
N SER A 294 -9.12 -16.68 -9.14
CA SER A 294 -9.73 -16.07 -7.94
C SER A 294 -9.18 -14.68 -7.62
N TYR A 295 -8.12 -14.27 -8.30
CA TYR A 295 -7.58 -12.93 -8.22
C TYR A 295 -7.34 -12.38 -9.63
N ALA A 296 -8.13 -11.39 -10.03
CA ALA A 296 -8.06 -10.83 -11.36
C ALA A 296 -6.74 -10.08 -11.59
N ASP A 297 -6.03 -10.44 -12.66
CA ASP A 297 -4.86 -9.72 -13.13
C ASP A 297 -5.22 -8.26 -13.38
N ASN A 298 -4.38 -7.32 -12.93
CA ASN A 298 -4.71 -5.91 -13.04
C ASN A 298 -3.51 -5.00 -13.25
N VAL A 299 -3.77 -3.92 -13.97
CA VAL A 299 -2.87 -2.78 -14.16
C VAL A 299 -3.39 -1.61 -13.35
N ALA A 300 -2.53 -0.95 -12.61
CA ALA A 300 -2.86 0.31 -11.96
C ALA A 300 -1.74 1.33 -12.12
N GLY A 301 -2.12 2.60 -12.12
CA GLY A 301 -1.17 3.68 -12.19
C GLY A 301 -1.75 5.00 -11.71
N TYR A 302 -0.88 5.95 -11.44
CA TYR A 302 -1.26 7.32 -11.16
C TYR A 302 -0.21 8.31 -11.64
N TRP A 303 -0.67 9.53 -11.86
CA TRP A 303 0.13 10.72 -12.07
C TRP A 303 -0.30 11.81 -11.10
N SER A 304 0.67 12.43 -10.45
CA SER A 304 0.48 13.54 -9.52
C SER A 304 1.32 14.72 -9.95
N LEU A 305 0.77 15.90 -9.80
CA LEU A 305 1.41 17.18 -10.11
C LEU A 305 1.11 18.17 -8.98
N GLY A 306 2.15 18.76 -8.39
CA GLY A 306 2.07 19.82 -7.40
C GLY A 306 2.93 21.02 -7.75
N TYR A 307 2.54 22.20 -7.31
CA TYR A 307 3.31 23.42 -7.51
C TYR A 307 3.40 24.23 -6.21
N ARG A 308 4.62 24.50 -5.75
CA ARG A 308 4.88 25.18 -4.46
C ARG A 308 4.79 26.69 -4.60
N PHE A 309 3.89 27.33 -3.84
CA PHE A 309 3.73 28.76 -3.67
C PHE A 309 3.98 29.14 -2.21
N GLY A 310 5.23 29.30 -1.82
CA GLY A 310 5.59 29.55 -0.44
C GLY A 310 5.18 28.37 0.46
N ARG A 311 4.17 28.57 1.33
CA ARG A 311 3.65 27.52 2.23
C ARG A 311 2.51 26.71 1.63
N TRP A 312 2.01 27.08 0.46
CA TRP A 312 0.92 26.40 -0.22
C TRP A 312 1.43 25.55 -1.37
N THR A 313 0.89 24.36 -1.49
CA THR A 313 1.14 23.48 -2.62
C THR A 313 -0.18 22.92 -3.12
N PRO A 314 -0.88 23.61 -4.06
CA PRO A 314 -1.98 22.99 -4.79
C PRO A 314 -1.47 21.79 -5.59
N TYR A 315 -2.32 20.78 -5.76
CA TYR A 315 -1.99 19.59 -6.50
C TYR A 315 -3.19 18.99 -7.23
N LEU A 316 -2.87 18.21 -8.24
CA LEU A 316 -3.78 17.38 -9.03
C LEU A 316 -3.25 15.94 -9.02
N VAL A 317 -4.14 14.96 -8.93
CA VAL A 317 -3.82 13.54 -9.12
C VAL A 317 -4.85 12.92 -10.06
N TYR A 318 -4.37 12.13 -11.00
CA TYR A 318 -5.21 11.20 -11.75
C TYR A 318 -4.69 9.80 -11.51
N SER A 319 -5.57 8.89 -11.14
CA SER A 319 -5.25 7.48 -10.95
C SER A 319 -6.28 6.58 -11.65
N ARG A 320 -5.84 5.37 -12.00
CA ARG A 320 -6.69 4.35 -12.62
C ARG A 320 -6.21 2.96 -12.24
N ILE A 321 -7.20 2.07 -12.07
CA ILE A 321 -7.00 0.62 -12.00
C ILE A 321 -7.95 -0.06 -12.96
N LYS A 322 -7.48 -1.13 -13.62
CA LYS A 322 -8.28 -1.97 -14.49
C LYS A 322 -7.83 -3.43 -14.39
N SER A 323 -8.77 -4.32 -14.13
CA SER A 323 -8.56 -5.76 -14.17
C SER A 323 -8.88 -6.37 -15.51
N GLU A 324 -8.31 -7.56 -15.74
CA GLU A 324 -8.79 -8.49 -16.75
C GLU A 324 -10.06 -9.19 -16.27
N HIS A 325 -10.94 -9.54 -17.21
CA HIS A 325 -12.18 -10.25 -16.91
C HIS A 325 -11.99 -11.74 -17.22
N PHE A 326 -12.22 -12.57 -16.23
CA PHE A 326 -12.31 -14.01 -16.38
C PHE A 326 -13.77 -14.44 -16.31
N GLN A 327 -14.21 -15.24 -17.27
CA GLN A 327 -15.55 -15.83 -17.27
C GLN A 327 -15.43 -17.31 -16.89
N PRO A 328 -15.88 -17.69 -15.68
CA PRO A 328 -15.80 -19.06 -15.25
C PRO A 328 -16.84 -19.92 -15.96
N ASP A 329 -16.47 -21.15 -16.31
CA ASP A 329 -17.39 -22.16 -16.84
C ASP A 329 -17.27 -23.42 -15.98
N THR A 330 -18.33 -23.73 -15.24
CA THR A 330 -18.40 -24.89 -14.35
C THR A 330 -18.76 -26.20 -15.06
N GLY A 331 -19.27 -26.12 -16.30
CA GLY A 331 -19.88 -27.25 -17.00
C GLY A 331 -21.20 -27.73 -16.39
N LEU A 332 -21.69 -27.07 -15.34
CA LEU A 332 -22.94 -27.42 -14.66
C LEU A 332 -24.12 -26.65 -15.29
N PRO A 333 -25.31 -27.27 -15.37
CA PRO A 333 -26.49 -26.55 -15.84
C PRO A 333 -26.88 -25.44 -14.84
N ASP A 334 -27.33 -24.29 -15.36
CA ASP A 334 -27.77 -23.18 -14.51
C ASP A 334 -29.22 -23.37 -14.03
N THR A 335 -29.43 -24.45 -13.32
CA THR A 335 -30.71 -24.84 -12.72
C THR A 335 -30.45 -25.49 -11.37
N ASP A 336 -31.47 -25.53 -10.49
CA ASP A 336 -31.38 -26.26 -9.23
C ASP A 336 -30.95 -27.74 -9.43
N PRO A 337 -30.03 -28.25 -8.61
CA PRO A 337 -29.43 -27.65 -7.42
C PRO A 337 -28.13 -26.85 -7.69
N PHE A 338 -27.68 -26.69 -8.93
CA PHE A 338 -26.36 -26.15 -9.27
C PHE A 338 -26.31 -24.62 -9.44
N HIS A 339 -27.48 -23.96 -9.56
CA HIS A 339 -27.55 -22.50 -9.70
C HIS A 339 -26.77 -21.76 -8.60
N ALA A 340 -26.88 -22.19 -7.32
CA ALA A 340 -26.18 -21.59 -6.20
C ALA A 340 -24.63 -21.74 -6.31
N ILE A 341 -24.16 -22.87 -6.89
CA ILE A 341 -22.73 -23.11 -7.11
C ILE A 341 -22.22 -22.18 -8.23
N ASN A 342 -22.92 -22.09 -9.35
CA ASN A 342 -22.56 -21.23 -10.47
C ASN A 342 -22.47 -19.77 -10.02
N HIS A 343 -23.51 -19.30 -9.33
CA HIS A 343 -23.52 -17.93 -8.77
C HIS A 343 -22.41 -17.68 -7.75
N GLY A 344 -22.10 -18.64 -6.89
CA GLY A 344 -20.98 -18.54 -5.94
C GLY A 344 -19.61 -18.42 -6.66
N VAL A 345 -19.42 -19.13 -7.77
CA VAL A 345 -18.21 -19.05 -8.59
C VAL A 345 -18.10 -17.68 -9.25
N GLU A 346 -19.18 -17.17 -9.81
CA GLU A 346 -19.22 -15.81 -10.36
C GLU A 346 -18.84 -14.76 -9.31
N GLN A 347 -19.45 -14.84 -8.11
CA GLN A 347 -19.13 -13.92 -7.01
C GLN A 347 -17.64 -13.94 -6.60
N VAL A 348 -17.02 -15.13 -6.53
CA VAL A 348 -15.59 -15.25 -6.18
C VAL A 348 -14.71 -14.59 -7.22
N VAL A 349 -14.99 -14.82 -8.50
CA VAL A 349 -14.21 -14.25 -9.61
C VAL A 349 -14.42 -12.74 -9.71
N GLU A 350 -15.66 -12.29 -9.62
CA GLU A 350 -16.01 -10.86 -9.70
C GLU A 350 -15.50 -10.05 -8.51
N ALA A 351 -15.36 -10.66 -7.32
CA ALA A 351 -14.95 -9.97 -6.09
C ALA A 351 -13.59 -9.24 -6.18
N THR A 352 -12.72 -9.64 -7.12
CA THR A 352 -11.40 -9.04 -7.34
C THR A 352 -11.29 -8.25 -8.65
N GLN A 353 -12.33 -8.27 -9.47
CA GLN A 353 -12.40 -7.45 -10.70
C GLN A 353 -12.69 -6.00 -10.33
N VAL A 354 -12.06 -5.07 -11.04
CA VAL A 354 -12.22 -3.63 -10.84
C VAL A 354 -11.89 -2.86 -12.10
N ASP A 355 -12.71 -1.89 -12.46
CA ASP A 355 -12.39 -0.83 -13.43
C ASP A 355 -12.78 0.51 -12.82
N GLN A 356 -11.80 1.24 -12.27
CA GLN A 356 -12.04 2.50 -11.56
C GLN A 356 -11.00 3.54 -11.96
N ASP A 357 -11.43 4.78 -12.05
CA ASP A 357 -10.56 5.94 -12.15
C ASP A 357 -10.95 7.03 -11.15
N THR A 358 -9.95 7.77 -10.69
CA THR A 358 -10.09 8.84 -9.72
C THR A 358 -9.37 10.09 -10.19
N LEU A 359 -10.08 11.22 -10.13
CA LEU A 359 -9.50 12.55 -10.26
C LEU A 359 -9.52 13.22 -8.89
N SER A 360 -8.35 13.58 -8.37
CA SER A 360 -8.23 14.28 -7.08
C SER A 360 -7.66 15.67 -7.29
N VAL A 361 -8.25 16.64 -6.62
CA VAL A 361 -7.73 18.02 -6.54
C VAL A 361 -7.61 18.41 -5.08
N GLY A 362 -6.50 18.99 -4.71
CA GLY A 362 -6.27 19.38 -3.33
C GLY A 362 -5.22 20.47 -3.15
N ALA A 363 -5.01 20.83 -1.90
CA ALA A 363 -3.96 21.74 -1.50
C ALA A 363 -3.38 21.35 -0.14
N ARG A 364 -2.06 21.44 -0.04
CA ARG A 364 -1.30 21.31 1.19
C ARG A 364 -0.86 22.69 1.66
N PHE A 365 -0.99 22.94 2.97
CA PHE A 365 -0.52 24.15 3.64
C PHE A 365 0.44 23.78 4.77
N ASP A 366 1.73 24.09 4.57
CA ASP A 366 2.78 23.88 5.57
C ASP A 366 2.81 25.07 6.54
N PHE A 367 2.03 24.98 7.64
CA PHE A 367 1.97 26.07 8.63
C PHE A 367 3.12 26.04 9.63
N ALA A 368 3.79 24.89 9.79
CA ALA A 368 4.98 24.69 10.59
C ALA A 368 6.02 23.82 9.84
N LYS A 369 7.26 23.77 10.31
CA LYS A 369 8.32 22.95 9.71
C LYS A 369 8.03 21.44 9.75
N ASN A 370 7.20 21.02 10.71
CA ASN A 370 6.87 19.62 10.97
C ASN A 370 5.36 19.36 11.01
N ALA A 371 4.54 20.27 10.48
CA ALA A 371 3.09 20.08 10.44
C ALA A 371 2.47 20.76 9.22
N ALA A 372 1.49 20.09 8.62
CA ALA A 372 0.75 20.54 7.45
C ALA A 372 -0.75 20.23 7.59
N VAL A 373 -1.58 21.09 7.00
CA VAL A 373 -3.00 20.82 6.75
C VAL A 373 -3.18 20.53 5.28
N LYS A 374 -4.02 19.54 4.95
CA LYS A 374 -4.38 19.21 3.58
C LYS A 374 -5.87 19.13 3.41
N LEU A 375 -6.34 19.58 2.24
CA LEU A 375 -7.72 19.45 1.80
C LEU A 375 -7.72 18.76 0.43
N GLN A 376 -8.66 17.87 0.20
CA GLN A 376 -8.77 17.12 -1.05
C GLN A 376 -10.23 16.82 -1.38
N VAL A 377 -10.52 16.86 -2.67
CA VAL A 377 -11.76 16.34 -3.26
C VAL A 377 -11.37 15.25 -4.25
N ASP A 378 -11.99 14.09 -4.12
CA ASP A 378 -11.84 12.96 -5.01
C ASP A 378 -13.14 12.75 -5.78
N TRP A 379 -13.08 12.73 -7.12
CA TRP A 379 -14.15 12.26 -7.99
C TRP A 379 -13.78 10.89 -8.51
N ILE A 380 -14.54 9.89 -8.07
CA ILE A 380 -14.28 8.48 -8.32
C ILE A 380 -15.36 7.94 -9.25
N HIS A 381 -14.95 7.15 -10.23
CA HIS A 381 -15.85 6.48 -11.15
C HIS A 381 -15.45 5.00 -11.28
N SER A 382 -16.23 4.13 -10.64
CA SER A 382 -16.16 2.67 -10.78
C SER A 382 -17.13 2.24 -11.89
N ARG A 383 -16.65 1.49 -12.89
CA ARG A 383 -17.44 1.04 -14.05
C ARG A 383 -17.95 -0.37 -13.90
N ASP A 384 -17.21 -1.17 -13.18
CA ASP A 384 -17.51 -2.58 -12.93
C ASP A 384 -17.76 -2.80 -11.43
N ASN A 385 -17.58 -4.03 -10.95
CA ASN A 385 -17.82 -4.39 -9.57
C ASN A 385 -17.06 -3.45 -8.60
N PRO A 386 -17.76 -2.70 -7.75
CA PRO A 386 -17.14 -1.76 -6.81
C PRO A 386 -16.49 -2.46 -5.59
N ALA A 387 -16.76 -3.75 -5.39
CA ALA A 387 -16.50 -4.49 -4.15
C ALA A 387 -15.06 -4.46 -3.66
N LEU A 388 -14.10 -4.02 -4.49
CA LEU A 388 -12.70 -3.99 -4.10
C LEU A 388 -12.29 -2.73 -3.31
N LEU A 389 -12.88 -1.57 -3.62
CA LEU A 389 -12.52 -0.27 -3.05
C LEU A 389 -13.72 0.46 -2.44
N TRP A 390 -14.89 -0.15 -2.53
CA TRP A 390 -16.15 0.30 -1.97
C TRP A 390 -16.82 -0.85 -1.23
N LEU A 391 -17.51 -0.53 -0.14
CA LEU A 391 -18.27 -1.50 0.64
C LEU A 391 -19.77 -1.19 0.52
N ASP A 392 -20.60 -2.23 0.64
CA ASP A 392 -22.06 -2.17 0.74
C ASP A 392 -22.72 -1.19 -0.26
N PRO A 393 -22.43 -1.30 -1.57
CA PRO A 393 -23.05 -0.43 -2.55
C PRO A 393 -24.55 -0.69 -2.64
N ASP A 394 -25.34 0.39 -2.71
CA ASP A 394 -26.76 0.29 -3.03
C ASP A 394 -26.96 -0.38 -4.40
N PRO A 395 -28.01 -1.22 -4.58
CA PRO A 395 -28.28 -1.89 -5.85
C PRO A 395 -28.41 -0.94 -7.05
N ASP A 396 -28.87 0.30 -6.82
CA ASP A 396 -29.03 1.33 -7.84
C ASP A 396 -27.82 2.27 -7.96
N TRP A 397 -26.72 2.00 -7.24
CA TRP A 397 -25.55 2.85 -7.31
C TRP A 397 -24.92 2.89 -8.72
N ASN A 398 -24.71 4.10 -9.21
CA ASN A 398 -24.24 4.34 -10.58
C ASN A 398 -22.70 4.27 -10.73
N GLY A 399 -21.98 3.78 -9.73
CA GLY A 399 -20.52 3.67 -9.70
C GLY A 399 -19.78 5.00 -9.46
N ARG A 400 -20.47 6.08 -9.11
CA ARG A 400 -19.85 7.39 -8.90
C ARG A 400 -19.82 7.75 -7.42
N GLY A 401 -18.67 8.27 -6.96
CA GLY A 401 -18.49 8.78 -5.62
C GLY A 401 -17.75 10.11 -5.62
N THR A 402 -18.09 10.97 -4.68
CA THR A 402 -17.34 12.21 -4.40
C THR A 402 -16.96 12.22 -2.93
N VAL A 403 -15.65 12.19 -2.66
CA VAL A 403 -15.12 12.17 -1.29
C VAL A 403 -14.43 13.49 -0.98
N LEU A 404 -14.88 14.15 0.07
CA LEU A 404 -14.26 15.36 0.62
C LEU A 404 -13.40 14.96 1.81
N SER A 405 -12.17 15.43 1.87
CA SER A 405 -11.25 15.04 2.94
C SER A 405 -10.41 16.20 3.43
N ALA A 406 -10.13 16.16 4.73
CA ALA A 406 -9.23 17.11 5.39
C ALA A 406 -8.32 16.36 6.36
N THR A 407 -7.02 16.70 6.38
CA THR A 407 -6.05 16.13 7.34
C THR A 407 -5.19 17.22 7.97
N LEU A 408 -4.79 16.94 9.21
CA LEU A 408 -3.68 17.56 9.92
C LEU A 408 -2.59 16.50 10.06
N ASP A 409 -1.48 16.70 9.38
CA ASP A 409 -0.32 15.80 9.42
C ASP A 409 0.82 16.44 10.20
N PHE A 410 1.53 15.65 11.03
CA PHE A 410 2.65 16.13 11.82
C PHE A 410 3.72 15.05 12.02
N VAL A 411 4.94 15.48 12.28
CA VAL A 411 6.09 14.66 12.70
C VAL A 411 6.78 15.30 13.89
N PHE A 412 7.41 14.50 14.76
CA PHE A 412 8.12 14.97 15.97
C PHE A 412 9.30 14.09 16.32
#